data_585c99ebf50fe535c972e64ff623ee5c
#
_entry.id   585c99ebf50fe535c972e64ff623ee5c
#
_cell.length_a   1.000
_cell.length_b   1.000
_cell.length_c   1.000
_cell.angle_alpha   90.00
_cell.angle_beta   90.00
_cell.angle_gamma   90.00
#
_symmetry.space_group_name_H-M   'P 1'
#
loop_
_entity.id
_entity.type
_entity.pdbx_description
1 polymer ?
#
loop_
_entity_poly.entity_id
_entity_poly.type
_entity_poly.pdbx_seq_one_letter_code
_entity_poly.pdbx_strand_id
1 'polypeptide(L)'
;IDLHQLKKNYQLVKSEVGEIPIMATVKANAYGHGAVEVSKALEEEGVRYLAVFTIDEGIELRDAGIKTDIFIYAKFDPTRIEEASKYNLTLNISSFDDLKALKAHNGNAVKVHLKIDTGMTRLGVPLEQAEAFLKEANQLNSIELEGLYSHFATADEGDLSYANSQLSKFNDVVEISKKLEISFAFIHCSNSGAILNVQDSRFNMVRAGMLLYG
;
A
#
# COMPACT_ATOMS: atom_id res chain seq x y z
N ILE A 1 -6.71 -23.47 6.79
CA ILE A 1 -7.56 -22.48 6.13
C ILE A 1 -8.39 -23.10 5.03
N ASP A 2 -9.60 -22.60 4.84
CA ASP A 2 -10.44 -22.90 3.69
C ASP A 2 -10.16 -21.90 2.56
N LEU A 3 -9.34 -22.31 1.58
CA LEU A 3 -8.97 -21.46 0.44
C LEU A 3 -10.16 -21.17 -0.49
N HIS A 4 -11.16 -22.07 -0.52
CA HIS A 4 -12.37 -21.81 -1.30
C HIS A 4 -13.18 -20.66 -0.70
N GLN A 5 -13.29 -20.63 0.64
CA GLN A 5 -13.96 -19.52 1.31
C GLN A 5 -13.17 -18.22 1.15
N LEU A 6 -11.83 -18.26 1.21
CA LEU A 6 -10.97 -17.09 0.93
C LEU A 6 -11.25 -16.52 -0.46
N LYS A 7 -11.29 -17.37 -1.49
CA LYS A 7 -11.61 -16.93 -2.87
C LYS A 7 -12.99 -16.30 -2.96
N LYS A 8 -13.99 -16.89 -2.31
CA LYS A 8 -15.34 -16.29 -2.23
C LYS A 8 -15.31 -14.91 -1.58
N ASN A 9 -14.59 -14.76 -0.46
CA ASN A 9 -14.45 -13.46 0.22
C ASN A 9 -13.78 -12.42 -0.71
N TYR A 10 -12.72 -12.82 -1.44
CA TYR A 10 -12.10 -11.97 -2.42
C TYR A 10 -13.08 -11.53 -3.53
N GLN A 11 -13.87 -12.45 -4.06
CA GLN A 11 -14.89 -12.15 -5.08
C GLN A 11 -16.00 -11.23 -4.53
N LEU A 12 -16.38 -11.36 -3.26
CA LEU A 12 -17.30 -10.41 -2.61
C LEU A 12 -16.70 -9.02 -2.52
N VAL A 13 -15.43 -8.89 -2.10
CA VAL A 13 -14.74 -7.58 -2.10
C VAL A 13 -14.67 -7.03 -3.53
N LYS A 14 -14.35 -7.86 -4.52
CA LYS A 14 -14.30 -7.45 -5.93
C LYS A 14 -15.65 -6.96 -6.44
N SER A 15 -16.74 -7.65 -6.08
CA SER A 15 -18.09 -7.19 -6.44
C SER A 15 -18.47 -5.86 -5.79
N GLU A 16 -17.97 -5.58 -4.58
CA GLU A 16 -18.21 -4.33 -3.86
C GLU A 16 -17.45 -3.15 -4.47
N VAL A 17 -16.22 -3.38 -4.93
CA VAL A 17 -15.36 -2.31 -5.45
C VAL A 17 -15.37 -2.19 -6.99
N GLY A 18 -15.97 -3.14 -7.70
CA GLY A 18 -16.03 -3.18 -9.16
C GLY A 18 -14.65 -3.40 -9.78
N GLU A 19 -14.31 -2.55 -10.76
CA GLU A 19 -13.04 -2.65 -11.50
C GLU A 19 -11.84 -2.07 -10.76
N ILE A 20 -12.04 -1.53 -9.53
CA ILE A 20 -10.94 -0.96 -8.75
C ILE A 20 -9.98 -2.08 -8.32
N PRO A 21 -8.67 -1.97 -8.63
CA PRO A 21 -7.66 -2.90 -8.22
C PRO A 21 -7.62 -3.13 -6.71
N ILE A 22 -7.44 -4.39 -6.32
CA ILE A 22 -7.33 -4.80 -4.92
C ILE A 22 -5.88 -5.13 -4.60
N MET A 23 -5.36 -4.53 -3.53
CA MET A 23 -4.15 -4.93 -2.84
C MET A 23 -4.56 -5.82 -1.66
N ALA A 24 -4.24 -7.11 -1.72
CA ALA A 24 -4.56 -8.06 -0.67
C ALA A 24 -3.46 -8.10 0.40
N THR A 25 -3.83 -7.89 1.65
CA THR A 25 -2.88 -7.91 2.78
C THR A 25 -2.70 -9.33 3.30
N VAL A 26 -1.46 -9.84 3.17
CA VAL A 26 -1.07 -11.22 3.56
C VAL A 26 0.08 -11.23 4.57
N LYS A 27 0.33 -10.10 5.24
CA LYS A 27 1.34 -9.95 6.28
C LYS A 27 1.10 -10.88 7.48
N ALA A 28 2.13 -11.06 8.32
CA ALA A 28 2.08 -11.91 9.51
C ALA A 28 1.58 -13.33 9.18
N ASN A 29 2.21 -13.95 8.15
CA ASN A 29 1.83 -15.25 7.62
C ASN A 29 0.33 -15.31 7.23
N ALA A 30 -0.16 -14.29 6.51
CA ALA A 30 -1.58 -14.11 6.17
C ALA A 30 -2.47 -14.14 7.42
N TYR A 31 -2.11 -13.35 8.44
CA TYR A 31 -2.77 -13.36 9.76
C TYR A 31 -2.82 -14.76 10.40
N GLY A 32 -1.76 -15.56 10.20
CA GLY A 32 -1.64 -16.92 10.70
C GLY A 32 -2.27 -18.00 9.81
N HIS A 33 -2.76 -17.65 8.62
CA HIS A 33 -3.47 -18.58 7.72
C HIS A 33 -2.56 -19.27 6.69
N GLY A 34 -1.27 -18.94 6.64
CA GLY A 34 -0.32 -19.46 5.65
C GLY A 34 -0.16 -18.53 4.44
N ALA A 35 0.88 -17.65 4.48
CA ALA A 35 1.03 -16.60 3.48
C ALA A 35 1.22 -17.14 2.06
N VAL A 36 1.98 -18.21 1.88
CA VAL A 36 2.27 -18.79 0.57
C VAL A 36 1.00 -19.33 -0.09
N GLU A 37 0.23 -20.16 0.62
CA GLU A 37 -0.99 -20.79 0.07
C GLU A 37 -2.10 -19.75 -0.18
N VAL A 38 -2.26 -18.80 0.74
CA VAL A 38 -3.19 -17.67 0.56
C VAL A 38 -2.80 -16.83 -0.65
N SER A 39 -1.51 -16.51 -0.81
CA SER A 39 -1.02 -15.69 -1.92
C SER A 39 -1.20 -16.38 -3.27
N LYS A 40 -0.92 -17.68 -3.37
CA LYS A 40 -1.20 -18.47 -4.58
C LYS A 40 -2.68 -18.45 -4.95
N ALA A 41 -3.55 -18.67 -3.97
CA ALA A 41 -4.99 -18.65 -4.19
C ALA A 41 -5.49 -17.27 -4.66
N LEU A 42 -4.95 -16.18 -4.11
CA LEU A 42 -5.30 -14.81 -4.53
C LEU A 42 -4.71 -14.44 -5.89
N GLU A 43 -3.51 -14.92 -6.21
CA GLU A 43 -2.87 -14.75 -7.52
C GLU A 43 -3.69 -15.41 -8.64
N GLU A 44 -4.22 -16.62 -8.38
CA GLU A 44 -5.15 -17.31 -9.31
C GLU A 44 -6.45 -16.53 -9.55
N GLU A 45 -6.93 -15.78 -8.54
CA GLU A 45 -8.10 -14.90 -8.66
C GLU A 45 -7.78 -13.55 -9.35
N GLY A 46 -6.51 -13.31 -9.70
CA GLY A 46 -6.08 -12.11 -10.42
C GLY A 46 -5.93 -10.88 -9.52
N VAL A 47 -5.54 -11.06 -8.25
CA VAL A 47 -5.23 -9.93 -7.36
C VAL A 47 -4.14 -9.05 -7.97
N ARG A 48 -4.32 -7.71 -7.90
CA ARG A 48 -3.36 -6.79 -8.53
C ARG A 48 -2.08 -6.62 -7.73
N TYR A 49 -2.17 -6.66 -6.40
CA TYR A 49 -1.08 -6.47 -5.46
C TYR A 49 -1.23 -7.36 -4.24
N LEU A 50 -0.14 -7.89 -3.74
CA LEU A 50 -0.05 -8.47 -2.40
C LEU A 50 0.67 -7.47 -1.49
N ALA A 51 0.34 -7.43 -0.21
CA ALA A 51 1.00 -6.58 0.75
C ALA A 51 1.40 -7.35 2.00
N VAL A 52 2.68 -7.27 2.33
CA VAL A 52 3.30 -7.90 3.50
C VAL A 52 3.88 -6.84 4.44
N PHE A 53 4.34 -7.22 5.62
CA PHE A 53 4.91 -6.26 6.54
C PHE A 53 6.42 -6.07 6.30
N THR A 54 7.19 -7.15 6.16
CA THR A 54 8.65 -7.10 6.06
C THR A 54 9.16 -7.50 4.67
N ILE A 55 10.41 -7.15 4.37
CA ILE A 55 11.11 -7.61 3.15
C ILE A 55 11.25 -9.13 3.17
N ASP A 56 11.50 -9.75 4.34
CA ASP A 56 11.63 -11.20 4.47
C ASP A 56 10.34 -11.93 4.09
N GLU A 57 9.18 -11.44 4.52
CA GLU A 57 7.88 -11.97 4.07
C GLU A 57 7.71 -11.84 2.55
N GLY A 58 8.17 -10.73 1.97
CA GLY A 58 8.13 -10.54 0.51
C GLY A 58 9.05 -11.51 -0.24
N ILE A 59 10.24 -11.76 0.28
CA ILE A 59 11.20 -12.73 -0.27
C ILE A 59 10.63 -14.15 -0.19
N GLU A 60 10.05 -14.54 0.94
CA GLU A 60 9.38 -15.84 1.11
C GLU A 60 8.34 -16.08 0.00
N LEU A 61 7.51 -15.08 -0.29
CA LEU A 61 6.53 -15.18 -1.37
C LEU A 61 7.18 -15.30 -2.75
N ARG A 62 8.27 -14.56 -3.01
CA ARG A 62 9.01 -14.65 -4.27
C ARG A 62 9.66 -16.01 -4.46
N ASP A 63 10.28 -16.56 -3.39
CA ASP A 63 10.92 -17.88 -3.41
C ASP A 63 9.87 -19.00 -3.59
N ALA A 64 8.63 -18.78 -3.12
CA ALA A 64 7.49 -19.67 -3.37
C ALA A 64 6.90 -19.54 -4.80
N GLY A 65 7.46 -18.66 -5.64
CA GLY A 65 7.10 -18.50 -7.06
C GLY A 65 6.01 -17.47 -7.35
N ILE A 66 5.55 -16.68 -6.36
CA ILE A 66 4.57 -15.61 -6.57
C ILE A 66 5.10 -14.55 -7.53
N LYS A 67 4.31 -14.18 -8.54
CA LYS A 67 4.64 -13.19 -9.59
C LYS A 67 3.95 -11.84 -9.39
N THR A 68 2.79 -11.84 -8.74
CA THR A 68 2.02 -10.63 -8.39
C THR A 68 2.92 -9.60 -7.71
N ASP A 69 2.72 -8.30 -7.98
CA ASP A 69 3.47 -7.24 -7.31
C ASP A 69 3.31 -7.32 -5.78
N ILE A 70 4.39 -7.04 -5.04
CA ILE A 70 4.41 -7.16 -3.57
C ILE A 70 4.82 -5.82 -2.97
N PHE A 71 3.97 -5.29 -2.09
CA PHE A 71 4.18 -4.06 -1.34
C PHE A 71 4.61 -4.33 0.10
N ILE A 72 5.60 -3.59 0.59
CA ILE A 72 6.15 -3.70 1.95
C ILE A 72 5.62 -2.56 2.81
N TYR A 73 4.90 -2.88 3.90
CA TYR A 73 4.34 -1.88 4.82
C TYR A 73 5.33 -1.32 5.85
N ALA A 74 6.38 -2.08 6.19
CA ALA A 74 7.35 -1.69 7.22
C ALA A 74 8.00 -0.34 6.90
N LYS A 75 8.55 0.28 7.94
CA LYS A 75 9.44 1.41 7.78
C LYS A 75 10.59 1.03 6.84
N PHE A 76 10.95 1.93 5.95
CA PHE A 76 12.05 1.76 5.02
C PHE A 76 13.37 1.47 5.75
N ASP A 77 14.09 0.46 5.26
CA ASP A 77 15.43 0.10 5.72
C ASP A 77 16.43 0.30 4.57
N PRO A 78 17.28 1.35 4.65
CA PRO A 78 18.22 1.66 3.59
C PRO A 78 19.29 0.57 3.37
N THR A 79 19.53 -0.29 4.34
CA THR A 79 20.52 -1.38 4.23
C THR A 79 20.03 -2.52 3.34
N ARG A 80 18.72 -2.57 3.06
CA ARG A 80 18.07 -3.66 2.31
C ARG A 80 17.53 -3.23 0.94
N ILE A 81 17.92 -2.05 0.42
CA ILE A 81 17.46 -1.54 -0.88
C ILE A 81 17.80 -2.51 -2.02
N GLU A 82 19.05 -2.99 -2.08
CA GLU A 82 19.52 -3.91 -3.11
C GLU A 82 18.74 -5.23 -3.10
N GLU A 83 18.41 -5.72 -1.92
CA GLU A 83 17.65 -6.93 -1.74
C GLU A 83 16.20 -6.74 -2.21
N ALA A 84 15.57 -5.63 -1.82
CA ALA A 84 14.22 -5.29 -2.28
C ALA A 84 14.17 -5.13 -3.81
N SER A 85 15.18 -4.49 -4.40
CA SER A 85 15.31 -4.35 -5.86
C SER A 85 15.45 -5.71 -6.54
N LYS A 86 16.35 -6.57 -6.05
CA LYS A 86 16.58 -7.93 -6.58
C LYS A 86 15.31 -8.77 -6.63
N TYR A 87 14.48 -8.67 -5.59
CA TYR A 87 13.22 -9.41 -5.48
C TYR A 87 12.00 -8.66 -6.05
N ASN A 88 12.22 -7.52 -6.71
CA ASN A 88 11.17 -6.68 -7.28
C ASN A 88 10.04 -6.40 -6.26
N LEU A 89 10.42 -5.86 -5.09
CA LEU A 89 9.52 -5.47 -4.03
C LEU A 89 9.27 -3.96 -4.07
N THR A 90 8.03 -3.55 -3.89
CA THR A 90 7.65 -2.13 -3.81
C THR A 90 7.75 -1.65 -2.37
N LEU A 91 8.45 -0.54 -2.13
CA LEU A 91 8.78 -0.06 -0.79
C LEU A 91 7.86 1.06 -0.33
N ASN A 92 7.61 1.11 0.98
CA ASN A 92 6.96 2.22 1.66
C ASN A 92 7.99 3.30 1.99
N ILE A 93 7.75 4.53 1.53
CA ILE A 93 8.56 5.71 1.82
C ILE A 93 7.74 6.70 2.62
N SER A 94 8.20 7.03 3.83
CA SER A 94 7.39 7.69 4.85
C SER A 94 8.10 8.85 5.57
N SER A 95 9.31 9.20 5.14
CA SER A 95 10.09 10.31 5.72
C SER A 95 11.09 10.91 4.72
N PHE A 96 11.57 12.11 5.03
CA PHE A 96 12.67 12.75 4.26
C PHE A 96 14.00 12.00 4.41
N ASP A 97 14.23 11.33 5.55
CA ASP A 97 15.42 10.48 5.72
C ASP A 97 15.40 9.30 4.76
N ASP A 98 14.21 8.74 4.48
CA ASP A 98 14.04 7.67 3.49
C ASP A 98 14.43 8.19 2.08
N LEU A 99 13.96 9.40 1.69
CA LEU A 99 14.33 10.02 0.41
C LEU A 99 15.84 10.31 0.33
N LYS A 100 16.45 10.79 1.42
CA LYS A 100 17.88 11.05 1.49
C LYS A 100 18.70 9.77 1.27
N ALA A 101 18.27 8.66 1.87
CA ALA A 101 18.93 7.37 1.68
C ALA A 101 18.77 6.87 0.23
N LEU A 102 17.57 7.00 -0.35
CA LEU A 102 17.32 6.65 -1.76
C LEU A 102 18.11 7.53 -2.73
N LYS A 103 18.31 8.82 -2.43
CA LYS A 103 19.16 9.71 -3.22
C LYS A 103 20.62 9.26 -3.27
N ALA A 104 21.11 8.64 -2.20
CA ALA A 104 22.46 8.09 -2.12
C ALA A 104 22.59 6.73 -2.80
N HIS A 105 21.48 6.08 -3.15
CA HIS A 105 21.47 4.78 -3.81
C HIS A 105 21.87 4.90 -5.29
N ASN A 106 22.86 4.11 -5.71
CA ASN A 106 23.40 4.14 -7.08
C ASN A 106 23.02 2.88 -7.90
N GLY A 107 22.11 2.05 -7.37
CA GLY A 107 21.59 0.85 -8.03
C GLY A 107 20.45 1.15 -8.99
N ASN A 108 19.73 0.11 -9.37
CA ASN A 108 18.51 0.24 -10.17
C ASN A 108 17.44 1.01 -9.41
N ALA A 109 16.60 1.75 -10.16
CA ALA A 109 15.44 2.41 -9.55
C ALA A 109 14.51 1.38 -8.88
N VAL A 110 14.02 1.72 -7.70
CA VAL A 110 13.11 0.88 -6.93
C VAL A 110 11.69 1.46 -6.95
N LYS A 111 10.69 0.60 -7.05
CA LYS A 111 9.29 1.01 -6.97
C LYS A 111 8.94 1.45 -5.55
N VAL A 112 8.24 2.58 -5.44
CA VAL A 112 7.87 3.11 -4.14
C VAL A 112 6.44 3.64 -4.11
N HIS A 113 5.80 3.49 -2.92
CA HIS A 113 4.59 4.23 -2.57
C HIS A 113 4.92 5.23 -1.46
N LEU A 114 4.57 6.48 -1.69
CA LEU A 114 4.76 7.57 -0.72
C LEU A 114 3.63 7.57 0.30
N LYS A 115 3.98 7.63 1.58
CA LYS A 115 3.01 7.63 2.66
C LYS A 115 2.84 9.00 3.30
N ILE A 116 1.60 9.47 3.35
CA ILE A 116 1.22 10.68 4.08
C ILE A 116 0.42 10.31 5.32
N ASP A 117 0.75 10.93 6.44
CA ASP A 117 -0.01 10.79 7.68
C ASP A 117 -1.13 11.82 7.73
N THR A 118 -2.36 11.33 7.63
CA THR A 118 -3.57 12.15 7.73
C THR A 118 -4.24 12.06 9.10
N GLY A 119 -3.59 11.34 10.05
CA GLY A 119 -4.11 11.20 11.42
C GLY A 119 -4.00 9.81 12.04
N MET A 120 -3.42 8.82 11.37
CA MET A 120 -3.10 7.52 11.97
C MET A 120 -1.92 7.62 12.95
N THR A 121 -1.02 8.60 12.78
CA THR A 121 0.12 8.92 13.63
C THR A 121 1.07 7.74 13.94
N ARG A 122 1.30 6.90 12.95
CA ARG A 122 2.20 5.74 13.06
C ARG A 122 3.40 5.82 12.12
N LEU A 123 3.15 6.06 10.85
CA LEU A 123 4.13 6.25 9.77
C LEU A 123 3.55 7.23 8.76
N GLY A 124 4.39 7.97 8.08
CA GLY A 124 4.00 8.91 7.04
C GLY A 124 4.50 10.32 7.33
N VAL A 125 4.65 11.09 6.27
CA VAL A 125 5.00 12.50 6.37
C VAL A 125 3.78 13.30 6.82
N PRO A 126 3.92 14.24 7.78
CA PRO A 126 2.84 15.12 8.20
C PRO A 126 2.28 15.94 7.03
N LEU A 127 1.00 16.29 7.10
CA LEU A 127 0.27 16.98 6.03
C LEU A 127 0.94 18.29 5.59
N GLU A 128 1.41 19.08 6.55
CA GLU A 128 2.08 20.37 6.31
C GLU A 128 3.41 20.25 5.55
N GLN A 129 3.98 19.05 5.50
CA GLN A 129 5.22 18.76 4.78
C GLN A 129 4.98 18.02 3.46
N ALA A 130 3.73 17.65 3.16
CA ALA A 130 3.39 16.79 2.02
C ALA A 130 3.87 17.39 0.68
N GLU A 131 3.66 18.68 0.44
CA GLU A 131 4.07 19.33 -0.81
C GLU A 131 5.60 19.28 -1.03
N ALA A 132 6.38 19.60 0.01
CA ALA A 132 7.83 19.53 -0.06
C ALA A 132 8.34 18.10 -0.30
N PHE A 133 7.71 17.13 0.38
CA PHE A 133 8.04 15.71 0.25
C PHE A 133 7.77 15.17 -1.16
N LEU A 134 6.60 15.50 -1.74
CA LEU A 134 6.27 15.13 -3.11
C LEU A 134 7.23 15.72 -4.13
N LYS A 135 7.58 17.01 -3.97
CA LYS A 135 8.57 17.69 -4.84
C LYS A 135 9.94 17.03 -4.78
N GLU A 136 10.43 16.71 -3.56
CA GLU A 136 11.73 16.07 -3.40
C GLU A 136 11.72 14.65 -3.98
N ALA A 137 10.70 13.85 -3.68
CA ALA A 137 10.56 12.50 -4.22
C ALA A 137 10.54 12.49 -5.75
N ASN A 138 9.84 13.43 -6.39
CA ASN A 138 9.74 13.52 -7.85
C ASN A 138 11.06 13.87 -8.56
N GLN A 139 12.07 14.36 -7.83
CA GLN A 139 13.39 14.69 -8.36
C GLN A 139 14.37 13.51 -8.33
N LEU A 140 14.00 12.39 -7.69
CA LEU A 140 14.91 11.25 -7.53
C LEU A 140 14.82 10.29 -8.73
N ASN A 141 15.96 10.09 -9.40
CA ASN A 141 16.08 9.11 -10.48
C ASN A 141 16.24 7.67 -9.99
N SER A 142 16.51 7.49 -8.68
CA SER A 142 16.70 6.18 -8.03
C SER A 142 15.40 5.50 -7.64
N ILE A 143 14.25 6.13 -7.90
CA ILE A 143 12.94 5.58 -7.58
C ILE A 143 11.97 5.65 -8.76
N GLU A 144 11.04 4.69 -8.78
CA GLU A 144 9.85 4.72 -9.61
C GLU A 144 8.66 5.06 -8.70
N LEU A 145 8.12 6.28 -8.86
CA LEU A 145 6.97 6.74 -8.10
C LEU A 145 5.70 6.04 -8.59
N GLU A 146 5.31 4.95 -7.93
CA GLU A 146 4.17 4.16 -8.34
C GLU A 146 2.91 4.51 -7.57
N GLY A 147 3.02 4.80 -6.26
CA GLY A 147 1.84 5.02 -5.42
C GLY A 147 1.93 6.19 -4.44
N LEU A 148 0.75 6.71 -4.11
CA LEU A 148 0.53 7.67 -3.04
C LEU A 148 -0.54 7.14 -2.09
N TYR A 149 -0.28 7.13 -0.77
CA TYR A 149 -1.25 6.55 0.13
C TYR A 149 -1.30 7.12 1.55
N SER A 150 -2.43 6.87 2.20
CA SER A 150 -2.63 7.07 3.63
C SER A 150 -3.30 5.86 4.27
N HIS A 151 -3.66 5.95 5.55
CA HIS A 151 -4.34 4.88 6.28
C HIS A 151 -5.32 5.43 7.29
N PHE A 152 -6.54 4.92 7.28
CA PHE A 152 -7.57 5.28 8.26
C PHE A 152 -7.29 4.65 9.62
N ALA A 153 -7.56 5.43 10.67
CA ALA A 153 -7.47 4.96 12.05
C ALA A 153 -8.76 4.24 12.49
N THR A 154 -9.93 4.76 12.09
CA THR A 154 -11.25 4.44 12.69
C THR A 154 -12.35 4.21 11.64
N ALA A 155 -12.01 3.75 10.43
CA ALA A 155 -12.99 3.56 9.35
C ALA A 155 -13.92 2.35 9.56
N ASP A 156 -13.70 1.54 10.58
CA ASP A 156 -14.50 0.41 11.03
C ASP A 156 -15.36 0.71 12.27
N GLU A 157 -15.33 1.96 12.76
CA GLU A 157 -16.14 2.40 13.89
C GLU A 157 -17.50 2.93 13.44
N GLY A 158 -18.46 3.05 14.39
CA GLY A 158 -19.80 3.57 14.11
C GLY A 158 -19.81 5.06 13.80
N ASP A 159 -18.87 5.85 14.34
CA ASP A 159 -18.68 7.27 14.03
C ASP A 159 -17.56 7.45 12.99
N LEU A 160 -17.94 7.85 11.80
CA LEU A 160 -17.02 8.07 10.68
C LEU A 160 -16.49 9.51 10.58
N SER A 161 -16.80 10.38 11.53
CA SER A 161 -16.38 11.80 11.48
C SER A 161 -14.86 11.95 11.35
N TYR A 162 -14.10 11.16 12.11
CA TYR A 162 -12.63 11.17 12.04
C TYR A 162 -12.10 10.60 10.72
N ALA A 163 -12.68 9.51 10.25
CA ALA A 163 -12.32 8.93 8.96
C ALA A 163 -12.59 9.92 7.80
N ASN A 164 -13.72 10.60 7.81
CA ASN A 164 -14.05 11.63 6.83
C ASN A 164 -13.08 12.83 6.91
N SER A 165 -12.66 13.23 8.10
CA SER A 165 -11.62 14.26 8.27
C SER A 165 -10.28 13.81 7.67
N GLN A 166 -9.87 12.53 7.89
CA GLN A 166 -8.67 11.96 7.27
C GLN A 166 -8.77 11.92 5.74
N LEU A 167 -9.95 11.57 5.20
CA LEU A 167 -10.20 11.56 3.76
C LEU A 167 -10.07 12.96 3.16
N SER A 168 -10.68 13.97 3.80
CA SER A 168 -10.56 15.37 3.36
C SER A 168 -9.09 15.80 3.25
N LYS A 169 -8.28 15.52 4.29
CA LYS A 169 -6.84 15.82 4.30
C LYS A 169 -6.08 15.07 3.19
N PHE A 170 -6.46 13.82 2.92
CA PHE A 170 -5.81 13.06 1.85
C PHE A 170 -6.20 13.59 0.47
N ASN A 171 -7.43 14.02 0.27
CA ASN A 171 -7.86 14.71 -0.94
C ASN A 171 -7.04 15.98 -1.22
N ASP A 172 -6.75 16.77 -0.19
CA ASP A 172 -5.87 17.96 -0.32
C ASP A 172 -4.48 17.57 -0.84
N VAL A 173 -3.92 16.46 -0.35
CA VAL A 173 -2.61 15.96 -0.84
C VAL A 173 -2.70 15.50 -2.30
N VAL A 174 -3.77 14.82 -2.68
CA VAL A 174 -3.99 14.42 -4.07
C VAL A 174 -4.11 15.64 -4.99
N GLU A 175 -4.79 16.70 -4.56
CA GLU A 175 -4.85 17.96 -5.32
C GLU A 175 -3.50 18.67 -5.39
N ILE A 176 -2.68 18.61 -4.34
CA ILE A 176 -1.28 19.09 -4.37
C ILE A 176 -0.49 18.33 -5.43
N SER A 177 -0.58 16.99 -5.47
CA SER A 177 0.15 16.20 -6.46
C SER A 177 -0.23 16.57 -7.90
N LYS A 178 -1.52 16.80 -8.17
CA LYS A 178 -2.01 17.25 -9.48
C LYS A 178 -1.44 18.63 -9.86
N LYS A 179 -1.45 19.58 -8.92
CA LYS A 179 -0.87 20.93 -9.15
C LYS A 179 0.64 20.88 -9.44
N LEU A 180 1.34 19.89 -8.88
CA LEU A 180 2.76 19.65 -9.12
C LEU A 180 3.02 18.83 -10.39
N GLU A 181 1.96 18.44 -11.12
CA GLU A 181 2.02 17.55 -12.30
C GLU A 181 2.69 16.20 -12.00
N ILE A 182 2.58 15.72 -10.76
CA ILE A 182 3.07 14.41 -10.33
C ILE A 182 1.93 13.40 -10.45
N SER A 183 2.13 12.38 -11.28
CA SER A 183 1.15 11.30 -11.48
C SER A 183 1.58 10.03 -10.74
N PHE A 184 0.58 9.31 -10.21
CA PHE A 184 0.76 8.01 -9.56
C PHE A 184 -0.13 6.99 -10.26
N ALA A 185 0.42 5.79 -10.51
CA ALA A 185 -0.37 4.66 -11.00
C ALA A 185 -1.44 4.27 -9.99
N PHE A 186 -1.12 4.37 -8.68
CA PHE A 186 -2.03 4.02 -7.60
C PHE A 186 -2.14 5.11 -6.55
N ILE A 187 -3.38 5.51 -6.24
CA ILE A 187 -3.73 6.36 -5.11
C ILE A 187 -4.65 5.55 -4.22
N HIS A 188 -4.28 5.34 -2.95
CA HIS A 188 -5.04 4.45 -2.09
C HIS A 188 -5.03 4.85 -0.61
N CYS A 189 -6.20 4.82 0.04
CA CYS A 189 -6.29 4.95 1.50
C CYS A 189 -7.27 3.96 2.15
N SER A 190 -8.24 3.40 1.38
CA SER A 190 -9.20 2.44 1.91
C SER A 190 -8.54 1.18 2.47
N ASN A 191 -8.78 0.91 3.74
CA ASN A 191 -8.57 -0.39 4.39
C ASN A 191 -9.89 -1.19 4.38
N SER A 192 -9.95 -2.34 5.02
CA SER A 192 -11.16 -3.19 5.08
C SER A 192 -12.40 -2.45 5.59
N GLY A 193 -12.28 -1.65 6.66
CA GLY A 193 -13.39 -0.86 7.18
C GLY A 193 -13.86 0.21 6.19
N ALA A 194 -12.91 0.94 5.58
CA ALA A 194 -13.24 2.00 4.63
C ALA A 194 -13.83 1.47 3.31
N ILE A 195 -13.47 0.25 2.87
CA ILE A 195 -14.11 -0.39 1.71
C ILE A 195 -15.62 -0.47 1.89
N LEU A 196 -16.07 -0.77 3.09
CA LEU A 196 -17.50 -0.91 3.41
C LEU A 196 -18.17 0.42 3.75
N ASN A 197 -17.48 1.28 4.50
CA ASN A 197 -18.12 2.42 5.19
C ASN A 197 -17.79 3.78 4.57
N VAL A 198 -16.70 3.92 3.77
CA VAL A 198 -16.23 5.21 3.24
C VAL A 198 -15.95 5.07 1.73
N GLN A 199 -17.00 4.93 0.93
CA GLN A 199 -16.90 4.61 -0.49
C GLN A 199 -16.06 5.62 -1.28
N ASP A 200 -16.14 6.92 -0.97
CA ASP A 200 -15.38 7.99 -1.63
C ASP A 200 -13.86 7.88 -1.39
N SER A 201 -13.42 7.00 -0.49
CA SER A 201 -12.00 6.75 -0.20
C SER A 201 -11.33 5.71 -1.11
N ARG A 202 -12.08 5.10 -2.02
CA ARG A 202 -11.56 3.98 -2.83
C ARG A 202 -10.51 4.40 -3.84
N PHE A 203 -10.56 5.65 -4.35
CA PHE A 203 -9.66 6.13 -5.40
C PHE A 203 -9.51 5.11 -6.54
N ASN A 204 -8.25 4.78 -6.91
CA ASN A 204 -7.99 3.78 -7.94
C ASN A 204 -7.30 2.50 -7.43
N MET A 205 -7.26 2.27 -6.10
CA MET A 205 -6.85 1.01 -5.47
C MET A 205 -7.39 0.93 -4.04
N VAL A 206 -7.82 -0.27 -3.62
CA VAL A 206 -8.23 -0.54 -2.22
C VAL A 206 -7.32 -1.60 -1.59
N ARG A 207 -7.24 -1.60 -0.23
CA ARG A 207 -6.43 -2.56 0.51
C ARG A 207 -7.31 -3.45 1.38
N ALA A 208 -7.62 -4.65 0.88
CA ALA A 208 -8.35 -5.65 1.61
C ALA A 208 -7.41 -6.44 2.55
N GLY A 209 -7.74 -6.46 3.82
CA GLY A 209 -7.08 -7.26 4.86
C GLY A 209 -8.11 -8.17 5.52
N MET A 210 -8.66 -7.76 6.66
CA MET A 210 -9.61 -8.57 7.45
C MET A 210 -10.79 -9.11 6.63
N LEU A 211 -11.31 -8.34 5.67
CA LEU A 211 -12.40 -8.79 4.79
C LEU A 211 -12.10 -10.09 4.01
N LEU A 212 -10.83 -10.45 3.85
CA LEU A 212 -10.46 -11.69 3.16
C LEU A 212 -10.55 -12.90 4.07
N TYR A 213 -10.45 -12.70 5.38
CA TYR A 213 -10.31 -13.78 6.36
C TYR A 213 -11.59 -14.00 7.20
N GLY A 214 -12.56 -13.09 7.17
CA GLY A 214 -13.83 -13.17 7.92
C GLY A 214 -13.93 -12.21 9.08
#